data_3ce78271175bf0df843b0005dbe10219
#
_entry.id   3ce78271175bf0df843b0005dbe10219
#
_cell.length_a   1.000
_cell.length_b   1.000
_cell.length_c   1.000
_cell.angle_alpha   90.00
_cell.angle_beta   90.00
_cell.angle_gamma   90.00
#
_symmetry.space_group_name_H-M   'P 1'
#
loop_
_entity.id
_entity.type
_entity.pdbx_description
1 polymer ?
#
loop_
_entity_poly.entity_id
_entity_poly.type
_entity_poly.pdbx_seq_one_letter_code
_entity_poly.pdbx_strand_id
1 'polypeptide(L)'
;MNNLSLWQQLTGFPYLELYVKLLSGAMQLDVFSDLTEKTTVATLAEKRGWNAANTEHLLAALTAIGFVEKDGERYRNVPDVNRLLVKDTPEYLGGFLQYYAMNEGTMPMDIVKLVAEGPQ
;
A
#
# COMPACT_ATOMS: atom_id res chain seq x y z
N MET A 1 12.75 11.80 2.10
CA MET A 1 12.50 13.10 1.50
C MET A 1 13.56 14.16 1.79
N ASN A 2 14.42 13.92 2.77
CA ASN A 2 15.40 14.92 3.22
C ASN A 2 16.45 15.33 2.17
N ASN A 3 16.71 14.48 1.17
CA ASN A 3 17.71 14.75 0.13
C ASN A 3 17.11 15.24 -1.19
N LEU A 4 15.79 15.50 -1.21
CA LEU A 4 15.11 16.00 -2.41
C LEU A 4 15.10 17.51 -2.44
N SER A 5 15.28 18.08 -3.63
CA SER A 5 15.05 19.53 -3.83
C SER A 5 13.58 19.83 -3.59
N LEU A 6 13.26 21.11 -3.34
CA LEU A 6 11.86 21.54 -3.20
C LEU A 6 11.06 21.23 -4.47
N TRP A 7 11.67 21.43 -5.64
CA TRP A 7 11.01 21.12 -6.91
C TRP A 7 10.65 19.65 -7.01
N GLN A 8 11.59 18.75 -6.64
CA GLN A 8 11.35 17.31 -6.64
C GLN A 8 10.24 16.91 -5.66
N GLN A 9 10.24 17.50 -4.47
CA GLN A 9 9.18 17.24 -3.48
C GLN A 9 7.81 17.64 -4.01
N LEU A 10 7.70 18.84 -4.58
CA LEU A 10 6.41 19.35 -5.07
C LEU A 10 5.90 18.55 -6.28
N THR A 11 6.78 18.19 -7.21
CA THR A 11 6.40 17.39 -8.38
C THR A 11 6.16 15.91 -8.04
N GLY A 12 6.63 15.49 -6.88
CA GLY A 12 6.43 14.10 -6.41
C GLY A 12 5.09 13.86 -5.72
N PHE A 13 4.33 14.89 -5.34
CA PHE A 13 3.08 14.69 -4.59
C PHE A 13 2.04 13.80 -5.29
N PRO A 14 1.82 13.90 -6.61
CA PRO A 14 0.89 12.99 -7.26
C PRO A 14 1.29 11.51 -7.13
N TYR A 15 2.59 11.23 -7.11
CA TYR A 15 3.09 9.87 -6.91
C TYR A 15 2.86 9.38 -5.48
N LEU A 16 2.99 10.27 -4.49
CA LEU A 16 2.69 9.92 -3.10
C LEU A 16 1.22 9.55 -2.93
N GLU A 17 0.31 10.30 -3.54
CA GLU A 17 -1.11 10.00 -3.50
C GLU A 17 -1.40 8.65 -4.14
N LEU A 18 -0.83 8.38 -5.31
CA LEU A 18 -0.99 7.12 -6.01
C LEU A 18 -0.43 5.96 -5.17
N TYR A 19 0.73 6.15 -4.56
CA TYR A 19 1.35 5.17 -3.67
C TYR A 19 0.42 4.82 -2.50
N VAL A 20 -0.14 5.82 -1.85
CA VAL A 20 -1.06 5.61 -0.71
C VAL A 20 -2.32 4.87 -1.17
N LYS A 21 -2.89 5.23 -2.31
CA LYS A 21 -4.08 4.56 -2.85
C LYS A 21 -3.80 3.10 -3.22
N LEU A 22 -2.65 2.84 -3.81
CA LEU A 22 -2.23 1.48 -4.15
C LEU A 22 -2.11 0.62 -2.89
N LEU A 23 -1.40 1.13 -1.89
CA LEU A 23 -1.20 0.41 -0.64
C LEU A 23 -2.52 0.23 0.12
N SER A 24 -3.35 1.26 0.17
CA SER A 24 -4.67 1.19 0.79
C SER A 24 -5.55 0.14 0.12
N GLY A 25 -5.59 0.13 -1.21
CA GLY A 25 -6.33 -0.89 -1.96
C GLY A 25 -5.82 -2.30 -1.71
N ALA A 26 -4.51 -2.49 -1.72
CA ALA A 26 -3.89 -3.78 -1.44
C ALA A 26 -4.23 -4.26 -0.03
N MET A 27 -4.22 -3.36 0.95
CA MET A 27 -4.60 -3.69 2.33
C MET A 27 -6.08 -4.06 2.46
N GLN A 28 -6.97 -3.32 1.80
CA GLN A 28 -8.40 -3.61 1.80
C GLN A 28 -8.71 -4.95 1.15
N LEU A 29 -8.01 -5.29 0.08
CA LEU A 29 -8.12 -6.59 -0.58
C LEU A 29 -7.46 -7.72 0.21
N ASP A 30 -6.61 -7.38 1.17
CA ASP A 30 -5.80 -8.33 1.94
C ASP A 30 -4.96 -9.23 1.02
N VAL A 31 -4.43 -8.67 -0.05
CA VAL A 31 -3.64 -9.42 -1.02
C VAL A 31 -2.35 -9.96 -0.40
N PHE A 32 -1.80 -9.27 0.59
CA PHE A 32 -0.54 -9.71 1.21
C PHE A 32 -0.68 -11.05 1.93
N SER A 33 -1.86 -11.39 2.44
CA SER A 33 -2.11 -12.70 3.04
C SER A 33 -2.02 -13.83 2.01
N ASP A 34 -2.33 -13.56 0.75
CA ASP A 34 -2.22 -14.53 -0.33
C ASP A 34 -0.80 -14.70 -0.87
N LEU A 35 0.08 -13.75 -0.58
CA LEU A 35 1.43 -13.68 -1.14
C LEU A 35 2.51 -14.11 -0.13
N THR A 36 2.12 -14.75 0.97
CA THR A 36 3.09 -15.33 1.92
C THR A 36 3.88 -16.47 1.29
N GLU A 37 3.27 -17.15 0.34
CA GLU A 37 3.91 -18.15 -0.49
C GLU A 37 3.80 -17.75 -1.96
N LYS A 38 4.68 -18.26 -2.80
CA LYS A 38 4.66 -17.94 -4.23
C LYS A 38 3.35 -18.39 -4.87
N THR A 39 2.74 -17.51 -5.66
CA THR A 39 1.53 -17.83 -6.41
C THR A 39 1.54 -17.12 -7.76
N THR A 40 0.75 -17.61 -8.70
CA THR A 40 0.58 -16.99 -10.02
C THR A 40 -0.63 -16.06 -10.02
N VAL A 41 -0.68 -15.15 -11.00
CA VAL A 41 -1.86 -14.29 -11.21
C VAL A 41 -3.11 -15.14 -11.42
N ALA A 42 -3.02 -16.18 -12.26
CA ALA A 42 -4.17 -17.04 -12.58
C ALA A 42 -4.73 -17.72 -11.33
N THR A 43 -3.86 -18.29 -10.50
CA THR A 43 -4.28 -18.97 -9.26
C THR A 43 -4.91 -17.98 -8.29
N LEU A 44 -4.30 -16.82 -8.10
CA LEU A 44 -4.81 -15.80 -7.17
C LEU A 44 -6.15 -15.24 -7.64
N ALA A 45 -6.24 -14.87 -8.91
CA ALA A 45 -7.47 -14.32 -9.48
C ALA A 45 -8.63 -15.32 -9.39
N GLU A 46 -8.38 -16.59 -9.69
CA GLU A 46 -9.40 -17.64 -9.57
C GLU A 46 -9.85 -17.81 -8.12
N LYS A 47 -8.91 -17.92 -7.19
CA LYS A 47 -9.20 -18.09 -5.76
C LYS A 47 -10.08 -16.96 -5.22
N ARG A 48 -9.80 -15.72 -5.61
CA ARG A 48 -10.48 -14.54 -5.10
C ARG A 48 -11.68 -14.09 -5.93
N GLY A 49 -11.85 -14.64 -7.12
CA GLY A 49 -12.88 -14.19 -8.05
C GLY A 49 -12.55 -12.80 -8.62
N TRP A 50 -11.28 -12.46 -8.76
CA TRP A 50 -10.82 -11.18 -9.29
C TRP A 50 -10.60 -11.25 -10.79
N ASN A 51 -10.66 -10.08 -11.43
CA ASN A 51 -10.28 -9.94 -12.84
C ASN A 51 -8.77 -10.21 -12.98
N ALA A 52 -8.40 -11.14 -13.86
CA ALA A 52 -7.00 -11.57 -13.99
C ALA A 52 -6.09 -10.45 -14.47
N ALA A 53 -6.51 -9.66 -15.46
CA ALA A 53 -5.71 -8.56 -15.99
C ALA A 53 -5.45 -7.50 -14.91
N ASN A 54 -6.47 -7.14 -14.14
CA ASN A 54 -6.34 -6.15 -13.08
C ASN A 54 -5.53 -6.69 -11.90
N THR A 55 -5.62 -7.99 -11.60
CA THR A 55 -4.77 -8.62 -10.60
C THR A 55 -3.30 -8.57 -11.03
N GLU A 56 -3.01 -8.80 -12.30
CA GLU A 56 -1.65 -8.66 -12.82
C GLU A 56 -1.12 -7.24 -12.66
N HIS A 57 -1.94 -6.23 -12.98
CA HIS A 57 -1.56 -4.83 -12.79
C HIS A 57 -1.27 -4.51 -11.32
N LEU A 58 -2.09 -5.01 -10.41
CA LEU A 58 -1.86 -4.82 -8.98
C LEU A 58 -0.52 -5.43 -8.53
N LEU A 59 -0.26 -6.68 -8.91
CA LEU A 59 0.97 -7.36 -8.51
C LEU A 59 2.21 -6.72 -9.17
N ALA A 60 2.08 -6.27 -10.42
CA ALA A 60 3.17 -5.54 -11.10
C ALA A 60 3.48 -4.22 -10.38
N ALA A 61 2.46 -3.48 -9.98
CA ALA A 61 2.63 -2.22 -9.24
C ALA A 61 3.29 -2.45 -7.87
N LEU A 62 2.85 -3.47 -7.14
CA LEU A 62 3.45 -3.83 -5.85
C LEU A 62 4.90 -4.30 -6.00
N THR A 63 5.22 -4.97 -7.10
CA THR A 63 6.58 -5.37 -7.42
C THR A 63 7.45 -4.13 -7.72
N ALA A 64 6.92 -3.19 -8.48
CA ALA A 64 7.62 -1.96 -8.83
C ALA A 64 8.00 -1.12 -7.62
N ILE A 65 7.15 -1.08 -6.59
CA ILE A 65 7.44 -0.35 -5.35
C ILE A 65 8.23 -1.16 -4.33
N GLY A 66 8.60 -2.42 -4.65
CA GLY A 66 9.47 -3.22 -3.81
C GLY A 66 8.77 -4.00 -2.69
N PHE A 67 7.45 -4.12 -2.71
CA PHE A 67 6.71 -4.87 -1.68
C PHE A 67 6.54 -6.34 -2.03
N VAL A 68 6.61 -6.65 -3.30
CA VAL A 68 6.43 -7.99 -3.84
C VAL A 68 7.61 -8.33 -4.73
N GLU A 69 8.01 -9.58 -4.72
CA GLU A 69 9.04 -10.14 -5.60
C GLU A 69 8.39 -11.01 -6.65
N LYS A 70 8.90 -10.91 -7.88
CA LYS A 70 8.47 -11.77 -8.99
C LYS A 70 9.60 -12.75 -9.35
N ASP A 71 9.26 -14.03 -9.43
CA ASP A 71 10.17 -15.10 -9.85
C ASP A 71 9.47 -15.88 -10.97
N GLY A 72 9.88 -15.64 -12.21
CA GLY A 72 9.16 -16.17 -13.37
C GLY A 72 7.75 -15.61 -13.42
N GLU A 73 6.74 -16.47 -13.35
CA GLU A 73 5.33 -16.07 -13.32
C GLU A 73 4.74 -16.05 -11.92
N ARG A 74 5.56 -16.28 -10.89
CA ARG A 74 5.12 -16.35 -9.51
C ARG A 74 5.49 -15.08 -8.76
N TYR A 75 4.63 -14.72 -7.83
CA TYR A 75 4.79 -13.54 -6.97
C TYR A 75 4.74 -13.95 -5.51
N ARG A 76 5.50 -13.25 -4.68
CA ARG A 76 5.45 -13.39 -3.22
C ARG A 76 5.81 -12.08 -2.56
N ASN A 77 5.40 -11.90 -1.31
CA ASN A 77 5.85 -10.76 -0.51
C ASN A 77 7.36 -10.81 -0.29
N VAL A 78 7.99 -9.61 -0.23
CA VAL A 78 9.33 -9.52 0.36
C VAL A 78 9.23 -9.83 1.86
N PRO A 79 10.33 -10.27 2.52
CA PRO A 79 10.28 -10.68 3.93
C PRO A 79 9.70 -9.64 4.89
N ASP A 80 10.04 -8.38 4.72
CA ASP A 80 9.53 -7.31 5.60
C ASP A 80 8.01 -7.13 5.46
N VAL A 81 7.45 -7.36 4.28
CA VAL A 81 6.01 -7.30 4.07
C VAL A 81 5.32 -8.44 4.82
N ASN A 82 5.90 -9.63 4.81
CA ASN A 82 5.36 -10.74 5.62
C ASN A 82 5.31 -10.40 7.10
N ARG A 83 6.29 -9.66 7.60
CA ARG A 83 6.37 -9.27 9.00
C ARG A 83 5.41 -8.14 9.36
N LEU A 84 5.26 -7.17 8.47
CA LEU A 84 4.60 -5.89 8.80
C LEU A 84 3.19 -5.76 8.24
N LEU A 85 2.86 -6.43 7.14
CA LEU A 85 1.62 -6.20 6.40
C LEU A 85 0.73 -7.44 6.26
N VAL A 86 1.13 -8.57 6.81
CA VAL A 86 0.29 -9.77 6.85
C VAL A 86 -0.45 -9.78 8.19
N LYS A 87 -1.77 -9.92 8.13
CA LYS A 87 -2.62 -9.96 9.32
C LYS A 87 -2.19 -11.07 10.27
N ASP A 88 -2.40 -10.83 11.56
CA ASP A 88 -2.11 -11.77 12.65
C ASP A 88 -0.62 -12.00 12.92
N THR A 89 0.27 -11.21 12.32
CA THR A 89 1.67 -11.22 12.72
C THR A 89 1.88 -10.28 13.91
N PRO A 90 2.86 -10.57 14.82
CA PRO A 90 3.07 -9.74 16.00
C PRO A 90 3.38 -8.26 15.73
N GLU A 91 4.01 -7.98 14.60
CA GLU A 91 4.41 -6.61 14.24
C GLU A 91 3.51 -5.98 13.17
N TYR A 92 2.32 -6.51 12.96
CA TYR A 92 1.40 -6.02 11.94
C TYR A 92 1.08 -4.54 12.10
N LEU A 93 1.33 -3.76 11.04
CA LEU A 93 1.12 -2.32 11.03
C LEU A 93 -0.18 -1.87 10.37
N GLY A 94 -0.99 -2.82 9.88
CA GLY A 94 -2.17 -2.48 9.08
C GLY A 94 -3.17 -1.58 9.77
N GLY A 95 -3.43 -1.82 11.05
CA GLY A 95 -4.33 -0.98 11.84
C GLY A 95 -3.83 0.45 11.98
N PHE A 96 -2.54 0.60 12.27
CA PHE A 96 -1.89 1.91 12.35
C PHE A 96 -1.97 2.65 11.01
N LEU A 97 -1.63 1.97 9.92
CA LEU A 97 -1.62 2.56 8.58
C LEU A 97 -3.03 2.97 8.15
N GLN A 98 -4.02 2.13 8.38
CA GLN A 98 -5.41 2.45 8.03
C GLN A 98 -5.93 3.63 8.82
N TYR A 99 -5.61 3.70 10.10
CA TYR A 99 -6.08 4.78 10.97
C TYR A 99 -5.41 6.11 10.63
N TYR A 100 -4.08 6.14 10.49
CA TYR A 100 -3.34 7.40 10.40
C TYR A 100 -3.01 7.84 8.98
N ALA A 101 -2.90 6.94 8.04
CA ALA A 101 -2.38 7.28 6.71
C ALA A 101 -3.37 7.05 5.57
N MET A 102 -4.31 6.11 5.72
CA MET A 102 -5.17 5.67 4.62
C MET A 102 -6.63 5.96 4.81
N ASN A 103 -7.02 6.41 5.97
CA ASN A 103 -8.43 6.65 6.29
C ASN A 103 -8.81 8.07 5.90
N GLU A 104 -9.29 8.21 4.67
CA GLU A 104 -9.67 9.52 4.12
C GLU A 104 -10.73 10.20 4.99
N GLY A 105 -10.48 11.48 5.30
CA GLY A 105 -11.44 12.31 6.01
C GLY A 105 -11.48 12.15 7.51
N THR A 106 -10.64 11.31 8.09
CA THR A 106 -10.63 11.10 9.53
C THR A 106 -9.43 11.67 10.26
N MET A 107 -8.44 12.21 9.53
CA MET A 107 -7.41 13.00 10.20
C MET A 107 -8.09 14.20 10.84
N PRO A 108 -8.12 14.29 12.18
CA PRO A 108 -8.87 15.36 12.84
C PRO A 108 -8.12 16.70 12.79
N MET A 109 -7.25 16.89 11.82
CA MET A 109 -6.41 18.07 11.73
C MET A 109 -6.75 18.86 10.47
N ASP A 110 -7.36 20.03 10.67
CA ASP A 110 -7.51 21.05 9.64
C ASP A 110 -6.46 22.12 9.91
N ILE A 111 -5.36 22.08 9.16
CA ILE A 111 -4.23 22.98 9.38
C ILE A 111 -4.63 24.45 9.11
N VAL A 112 -5.44 24.69 8.10
CA VAL A 112 -5.91 26.04 7.79
C VAL A 112 -6.67 26.61 8.98
N LYS A 113 -7.63 25.87 9.47
CA LYS A 113 -8.45 26.27 10.61
C LYS A 113 -7.63 26.39 11.89
N LEU A 114 -6.74 25.46 12.13
CA LEU A 114 -5.87 25.45 13.29
C LEU A 114 -4.97 26.70 13.33
N VAL A 115 -4.36 27.05 12.21
CA VAL A 115 -3.47 28.21 12.12
C VAL A 115 -4.26 29.52 12.17
N ALA A 116 -5.37 29.62 11.47
CA ALA A 116 -6.17 30.85 11.40
C ALA A 116 -6.95 31.14 12.69
N GLU A 117 -7.44 30.11 13.36
CA GLU A 117 -8.34 30.29 14.52
C GLU A 117 -7.73 29.81 15.84
N GLY A 118 -6.55 29.15 15.80
CA GLY A 118 -5.92 28.61 16.99
C GLY A 118 -6.45 27.20 17.35
N PRO A 119 -5.99 26.64 18.48
CA PRO A 119 -6.38 25.30 18.90
C PRO A 119 -7.90 25.16 19.01
N GLN A 120 -8.41 24.02 18.54
CA GLN A 120 -9.84 23.71 18.56
C GLN A 120 -10.25 22.95 19.81
#